data_89a184c5ef316aae6e6f963471fadcca
#
_entry.id   89a184c5ef316aae6e6f963471fadcca
#
_cell.length_a   1.000
_cell.length_b   1.000
_cell.length_c   1.000
_cell.angle_alpha   90.00
_cell.angle_beta   90.00
_cell.angle_gamma   90.00
#
_symmetry.space_group_name_H-M   'P 1'
#
loop_
_entity.id
_entity.type
_entity.pdbx_description
1 polymer ?
#
loop_
_entity_poly.entity_id
_entity_poly.type
_entity_poly.pdbx_seq_one_letter_code
_entity_poly.pdbx_strand_id
1 'polypeptide(L)'
;MKEMRKKQFHIPLTAALTAAALLILSFSACSREEESAGLSESAPSSSVSSSNSASSDVSQSVSSEGNGEVLSGGTSSSSSASHESAVDDSYFSDVLFVGDSLTNGLYLYGDIKTADYCYETSATAAGVTNVTPLLSMLASKKYGKIYILLGINEMGSGTSSYIANYEKLIDTVRARQPDAVIVLQTILPTNPAMTWDASIFSVENVQAKNRALAELAQRKGAVLVDTYSAYADGNGMMPADYCRDGVHPHASYYSIWCDYLRAHMVSS
;
A
#
# COMPACT_ATOMS: atom_id res chain seq x y z
N MET A 1 24.79 -25.55 17.72
CA MET A 1 23.59 -24.75 17.45
C MET A 1 23.37 -24.72 15.93
N LYS A 2 22.37 -25.43 15.41
CA LYS A 2 22.04 -25.43 13.98
C LYS A 2 21.21 -24.17 13.70
N GLU A 3 21.77 -23.26 12.92
CA GLU A 3 21.01 -22.15 12.33
C GLU A 3 19.86 -22.74 11.49
N MET A 4 18.63 -22.51 11.95
CA MET A 4 17.46 -22.78 11.12
C MET A 4 17.40 -21.69 10.03
N ARG A 5 17.82 -22.01 8.83
CA ARG A 5 17.62 -21.17 7.66
C ARG A 5 16.10 -20.93 7.51
N LYS A 6 15.68 -19.70 7.73
CA LYS A 6 14.31 -19.26 7.41
C LYS A 6 14.08 -19.51 5.92
N LYS A 7 13.03 -20.24 5.59
CA LYS A 7 12.69 -20.60 4.21
C LYS A 7 12.11 -19.35 3.53
N GLN A 8 12.91 -18.76 2.70
CA GLN A 8 12.53 -17.69 1.79
C GLN A 8 12.20 -18.35 0.44
N PHE A 9 10.99 -18.13 -0.05
CA PHE A 9 10.58 -18.62 -1.36
C PHE A 9 10.47 -17.41 -2.30
N HIS A 10 11.40 -17.35 -3.25
CA HIS A 10 11.34 -16.44 -4.38
C HIS A 10 10.78 -17.20 -5.57
N ILE A 11 9.81 -16.61 -6.27
CA ILE A 11 9.37 -17.12 -7.57
C ILE A 11 10.27 -16.49 -8.62
N PRO A 12 11.01 -17.26 -9.43
CA PRO A 12 11.84 -16.67 -10.47
C PRO A 12 10.93 -16.02 -11.55
N LEU A 13 11.29 -14.82 -11.94
CA LEU A 13 10.62 -13.99 -12.96
C LEU A 13 10.37 -14.68 -14.32
N THR A 14 10.99 -15.84 -14.54
CA THR A 14 10.89 -16.60 -15.80
C THR A 14 9.57 -17.36 -15.98
N ALA A 15 8.79 -17.56 -14.93
CA ALA A 15 7.51 -18.27 -15.01
C ALA A 15 6.34 -17.39 -15.46
N ALA A 16 6.46 -16.06 -15.32
CA ALA A 16 5.39 -15.11 -15.66
C ALA A 16 5.32 -14.77 -17.16
N LEU A 17 6.40 -14.98 -17.92
CA LEU A 17 6.46 -14.60 -19.34
C LEU A 17 5.82 -15.60 -20.31
N THR A 18 5.54 -16.84 -19.89
CA THR A 18 4.95 -17.85 -20.78
C THR A 18 3.42 -17.86 -20.77
N ALA A 19 2.76 -17.27 -19.78
CA ALA A 19 1.31 -17.21 -19.73
C ALA A 19 0.71 -16.05 -20.54
N ALA A 20 1.47 -14.97 -20.76
CA ALA A 20 1.02 -13.81 -21.52
C ALA A 20 1.06 -13.97 -23.04
N ALA A 21 1.82 -14.93 -23.56
CA ALA A 21 2.00 -15.12 -25.02
C ALA A 21 0.91 -15.99 -25.68
N LEU A 22 0.03 -16.64 -24.92
CA LEU A 22 -0.98 -17.58 -25.45
C LEU A 22 -2.39 -17.00 -25.54
N LEU A 23 -2.62 -15.74 -25.16
CA LEU A 23 -3.95 -15.09 -25.16
C LEU A 23 -4.18 -14.08 -26.29
N ILE A 24 -3.24 -13.93 -27.24
CA ILE A 24 -3.37 -12.95 -28.35
C ILE A 24 -3.87 -13.56 -29.67
N LEU A 25 -4.16 -14.86 -29.75
CA LEU A 25 -4.49 -15.54 -31.04
C LEU A 25 -5.95 -15.99 -31.20
N SER A 26 -6.92 -15.42 -30.50
CA SER A 26 -8.32 -15.86 -30.68
C SER A 26 -9.35 -14.73 -30.77
N PHE A 27 -9.03 -13.61 -31.39
CA PHE A 27 -10.08 -12.66 -31.81
C PHE A 27 -9.75 -12.08 -33.18
N SER A 28 -10.01 -12.89 -34.23
CA SER A 28 -10.16 -12.38 -35.58
C SER A 28 -11.12 -13.31 -36.32
N ALA A 29 -12.38 -12.94 -36.38
CA ALA A 29 -13.34 -13.18 -37.45
C ALA A 29 -14.79 -12.91 -36.96
N CYS A 30 -15.33 -11.85 -37.36
CA CYS A 30 -16.68 -11.65 -37.95
C CYS A 30 -17.12 -10.22 -37.75
N SER A 31 -16.96 -9.44 -38.80
CA SER A 31 -17.75 -8.25 -39.03
C SER A 31 -17.95 -8.12 -40.51
N ARG A 32 -19.18 -8.20 -40.93
CA ARG A 32 -19.58 -7.75 -42.24
C ARG A 32 -20.97 -7.15 -42.17
N GLU A 33 -21.04 -5.87 -42.62
CA GLU A 33 -22.10 -5.14 -43.31
C GLU A 33 -23.44 -5.02 -42.57
N GLU A 34 -24.11 -3.85 -42.53
CA GLU A 34 -24.57 -2.97 -43.61
C GLU A 34 -24.85 -1.54 -43.14
N GLU A 35 -24.72 -0.67 -44.05
CA GLU A 35 -25.05 0.65 -44.51
C GLU A 35 -26.42 1.19 -44.12
N SER A 36 -26.59 2.45 -43.77
CA SER A 36 -27.16 3.53 -44.57
C SER A 36 -27.61 4.77 -43.75
N ALA A 37 -27.09 5.90 -44.17
CA ALA A 37 -27.72 7.18 -44.47
C ALA A 37 -28.58 7.96 -43.46
N GLY A 38 -28.23 9.24 -43.25
CA GLY A 38 -29.15 10.25 -42.78
C GLY A 38 -28.48 11.56 -42.32
N LEU A 39 -28.42 12.53 -43.23
CA LEU A 39 -27.98 13.92 -43.09
C LEU A 39 -28.79 14.76 -42.10
N SER A 40 -28.16 15.73 -41.47
CA SER A 40 -28.36 17.19 -41.46
C SER A 40 -27.98 17.75 -40.10
N GLU A 41 -26.93 18.56 -40.05
CA GLU A 41 -26.88 20.04 -40.14
C GLU A 41 -27.66 20.77 -39.03
N SER A 42 -26.97 21.41 -38.14
CA SER A 42 -26.91 22.87 -37.95
C SER A 42 -26.24 23.27 -36.62
N ALA A 43 -25.18 24.01 -36.70
CA ALA A 43 -24.77 24.99 -35.67
C ALA A 43 -25.55 26.30 -35.98
N PRO A 44 -25.63 27.30 -35.08
CA PRO A 44 -24.53 28.21 -34.77
C PRO A 44 -24.49 28.73 -33.32
N SER A 45 -23.28 28.97 -32.82
CA SER A 45 -22.62 30.26 -32.46
C SER A 45 -23.41 31.38 -31.77
N SER A 46 -22.84 31.85 -30.70
CA SER A 46 -22.56 33.26 -30.34
C SER A 46 -22.39 33.37 -28.82
N SER A 47 -21.24 33.71 -28.30
CA SER A 47 -20.53 34.96 -28.25
C SER A 47 -20.85 35.85 -27.03
N VAL A 48 -19.75 36.18 -26.30
CA VAL A 48 -19.36 37.52 -25.73
C VAL A 48 -20.06 37.91 -24.43
N SER A 49 -19.44 38.35 -23.35
CA SER A 49 -18.38 39.32 -23.02
C SER A 49 -18.19 39.35 -21.52
N SER A 50 -16.99 39.42 -21.03
CA SER A 50 -16.20 40.59 -20.56
C SER A 50 -16.82 41.46 -19.47
N SER A 51 -16.07 41.62 -18.41
CA SER A 51 -15.47 42.80 -17.82
C SER A 51 -15.27 42.65 -16.32
N ASN A 52 -14.01 42.78 -15.86
CA ASN A 52 -13.36 43.95 -15.26
C ASN A 52 -14.03 44.43 -13.97
N SER A 53 -13.37 44.70 -12.89
CA SER A 53 -12.10 45.31 -12.47
C SER A 53 -12.13 45.45 -10.96
N ALA A 54 -11.07 45.34 -10.35
CA ALA A 54 -10.04 46.26 -9.82
C ALA A 54 -10.12 46.52 -8.32
N SER A 55 -8.98 46.25 -7.70
CA SER A 55 -8.13 47.10 -6.84
C SER A 55 -8.67 47.67 -5.52
N SER A 56 -7.89 47.44 -4.48
CA SER A 56 -7.07 48.41 -3.69
C SER A 56 -6.68 47.77 -2.36
N ASP A 57 -5.42 47.55 -2.14
CA ASP A 57 -4.44 48.32 -1.35
C ASP A 57 -4.96 48.90 -0.06
N VAL A 58 -4.28 48.58 1.04
CA VAL A 58 -3.57 49.51 1.92
C VAL A 58 -2.77 48.75 3.01
N SER A 59 -1.51 49.13 3.08
CA SER A 59 -0.47 48.81 4.07
C SER A 59 -0.72 49.48 5.45
N GLN A 60 -0.08 48.93 6.47
CA GLN A 60 0.84 49.57 7.43
C GLN A 60 1.02 48.70 8.66
N SER A 61 2.17 48.13 8.88
CA SER A 61 3.31 48.46 9.73
C SER A 61 2.97 49.10 11.09
N VAL A 62 3.45 48.52 12.19
CA VAL A 62 4.22 49.20 13.24
C VAL A 62 4.97 48.14 14.09
N SER A 63 6.24 48.42 14.26
CA SER A 63 7.25 47.83 15.11
C SER A 63 7.03 48.18 16.59
N SER A 64 7.52 47.35 17.51
CA SER A 64 8.25 47.84 18.68
C SER A 64 9.09 46.76 19.31
N GLU A 65 10.33 47.12 19.51
CA GLU A 65 11.38 46.43 20.23
C GLU A 65 11.15 46.39 21.74
N GLY A 66 11.78 45.43 22.40
CA GLY A 66 11.89 45.38 23.85
C GLY A 66 12.94 44.37 24.29
N ASN A 67 14.11 44.90 24.58
CA ASN A 67 15.31 44.28 25.13
C ASN A 67 15.13 43.74 26.57
N GLY A 68 15.98 42.77 26.98
CA GLY A 68 16.34 42.51 28.37
C GLY A 68 16.67 41.04 28.62
N GLU A 69 17.84 40.69 28.59
CA GLU A 69 18.99 40.42 29.47
C GLU A 69 19.02 39.03 30.14
N VAL A 70 20.01 38.33 29.75
CA VAL A 70 20.97 37.36 30.35
C VAL A 70 20.88 37.07 31.87
N LEU A 71 20.92 35.75 32.21
CA LEU A 71 21.79 35.14 33.23
C LEU A 71 21.67 33.60 33.18
N SER A 72 22.70 32.92 32.71
CA SER A 72 23.71 32.13 33.42
C SER A 72 23.24 30.91 34.20
N GLY A 73 23.75 29.76 33.74
CA GLY A 73 24.27 28.71 34.64
C GLY A 73 23.29 27.56 34.94
N GLY A 74 23.48 26.46 34.22
CA GLY A 74 22.92 25.18 34.65
C GLY A 74 23.49 24.05 33.80
N THR A 75 24.59 23.48 34.26
CA THR A 75 25.16 22.22 33.82
C THR A 75 24.07 21.14 33.85
N SER A 76 23.51 20.82 32.73
CA SER A 76 22.66 19.64 32.60
C SER A 76 23.52 18.51 32.04
N SER A 77 23.85 17.59 32.92
CA SER A 77 24.35 16.27 32.59
C SER A 77 23.40 15.63 31.57
N SER A 78 23.92 15.43 30.38
CA SER A 78 23.30 14.57 29.37
C SER A 78 23.34 13.13 29.87
N SER A 79 22.26 12.72 30.52
CA SER A 79 21.98 11.30 30.66
C SER A 79 21.36 10.87 29.31
N SER A 80 22.24 10.36 28.44
CA SER A 80 21.81 9.52 27.33
C SER A 80 21.22 8.24 27.93
N ALA A 81 19.94 8.30 28.24
CA ALA A 81 19.14 7.12 28.46
C ALA A 81 18.90 6.46 27.09
N SER A 82 19.85 5.63 26.67
CA SER A 82 19.61 4.59 25.68
C SER A 82 18.66 3.57 26.29
N HIS A 83 17.37 3.86 26.28
CA HIS A 83 16.35 2.85 26.41
C HIS A 83 16.18 2.18 25.03
N GLU A 84 17.16 1.39 24.66
CA GLU A 84 16.95 0.25 23.79
C GLU A 84 16.26 -0.82 24.65
N SER A 85 14.98 -0.61 24.95
CA SER A 85 14.13 -1.73 25.35
C SER A 85 14.08 -2.62 24.11
N ALA A 86 14.70 -3.80 24.20
CA ALA A 86 14.59 -4.83 23.17
C ALA A 86 13.08 -5.03 22.92
N VAL A 87 12.61 -4.61 21.73
CA VAL A 87 11.21 -4.76 21.37
C VAL A 87 10.95 -6.26 21.33
N ASP A 88 10.01 -6.71 22.15
CA ASP A 88 9.63 -8.12 22.18
C ASP A 88 8.83 -8.47 20.92
N ASP A 89 9.53 -8.94 19.90
CA ASP A 89 8.95 -9.41 18.66
C ASP A 89 8.37 -10.84 18.76
N SER A 90 8.23 -11.40 19.96
CA SER A 90 7.64 -12.75 20.16
C SER A 90 6.24 -12.84 19.59
N TYR A 91 5.48 -11.74 19.63
CA TYR A 91 4.18 -11.61 18.98
C TYR A 91 4.18 -12.02 17.49
N PHE A 92 5.26 -11.72 16.77
CA PHE A 92 5.37 -11.99 15.34
C PHE A 92 5.92 -13.40 15.02
N SER A 93 6.24 -14.22 16.02
CA SER A 93 6.85 -15.54 15.81
C SER A 93 5.91 -16.55 15.12
N ASP A 94 4.59 -16.36 15.22
CA ASP A 94 3.55 -17.13 14.56
C ASP A 94 2.84 -16.39 13.42
N VAL A 95 3.46 -15.29 12.93
CA VAL A 95 2.92 -14.45 11.86
C VAL A 95 3.49 -14.84 10.51
N LEU A 96 2.63 -14.84 9.49
CA LEU A 96 2.99 -14.86 8.08
C LEU A 96 2.60 -13.53 7.45
N PHE A 97 3.55 -12.82 6.85
CA PHE A 97 3.29 -11.68 5.97
C PHE A 97 3.17 -12.16 4.53
N VAL A 98 2.08 -11.78 3.86
CA VAL A 98 1.79 -12.10 2.45
C VAL A 98 1.67 -10.79 1.68
N GLY A 99 2.39 -10.65 0.56
CA GLY A 99 2.28 -9.43 -0.22
C GLY A 99 3.18 -9.34 -1.45
N ASP A 100 3.43 -8.12 -1.85
CA ASP A 100 4.16 -7.76 -3.06
C ASP A 100 5.56 -7.18 -2.77
N SER A 101 6.04 -6.28 -3.65
CA SER A 101 7.32 -5.59 -3.49
C SER A 101 7.42 -4.74 -2.21
N LEU A 102 6.31 -4.23 -1.69
CA LEU A 102 6.28 -3.50 -0.41
C LEU A 102 6.56 -4.46 0.75
N THR A 103 5.95 -5.65 0.73
CA THR A 103 6.23 -6.71 1.72
C THR A 103 7.66 -7.25 1.58
N ASN A 104 8.21 -7.32 0.36
CA ASN A 104 9.64 -7.60 0.16
C ASN A 104 10.51 -6.53 0.82
N GLY A 105 10.16 -5.25 0.68
CA GLY A 105 10.86 -4.17 1.36
C GLY A 105 10.78 -4.28 2.88
N LEU A 106 9.62 -4.66 3.43
CA LEU A 106 9.45 -4.92 4.86
C LEU A 106 10.37 -6.05 5.35
N TYR A 107 10.49 -7.14 4.58
CA TYR A 107 11.43 -8.23 4.86
C TYR A 107 12.89 -7.77 4.87
N LEU A 108 13.29 -7.00 3.84
CA LEU A 108 14.68 -6.59 3.65
C LEU A 108 15.12 -5.50 4.65
N TYR A 109 14.29 -4.50 4.84
CA TYR A 109 14.65 -3.25 5.53
C TYR A 109 13.94 -3.07 6.88
N GLY A 110 12.81 -3.73 7.11
CA GLY A 110 12.14 -3.76 8.40
C GLY A 110 12.94 -4.57 9.43
N ASP A 111 12.59 -4.43 10.68
CA ASP A 111 13.26 -5.06 11.83
C ASP A 111 12.45 -6.19 12.48
N ILE A 112 11.22 -6.47 12.02
CA ILE A 112 10.44 -7.65 12.44
C ILE A 112 11.05 -8.89 11.80
N LYS A 113 11.96 -9.57 12.52
CA LYS A 113 12.74 -10.71 11.99
C LYS A 113 12.23 -12.07 12.45
N THR A 114 11.26 -12.12 13.36
CA THR A 114 10.70 -13.37 13.90
C THR A 114 9.59 -13.95 13.02
N ALA A 115 8.94 -13.13 12.21
CA ALA A 115 7.87 -13.54 11.28
C ALA A 115 8.39 -14.31 10.05
N ASP A 116 7.48 -15.03 9.41
CA ASP A 116 7.68 -15.58 8.07
C ASP A 116 7.14 -14.61 7.00
N TYR A 117 7.71 -14.66 5.78
CA TYR A 117 7.34 -13.77 4.70
C TYR A 117 7.12 -14.56 3.40
N CYS A 118 5.98 -14.31 2.73
CA CYS A 118 5.65 -14.79 1.40
C CYS A 118 5.36 -13.58 0.50
N TYR A 119 6.25 -13.27 -0.40
CA TYR A 119 6.12 -12.11 -1.28
C TYR A 119 6.62 -12.40 -2.69
N GLU A 120 6.07 -11.66 -3.64
CA GLU A 120 6.54 -11.64 -5.03
C GLU A 120 6.44 -10.21 -5.57
N THR A 121 7.48 -9.77 -6.28
CA THR A 121 7.46 -8.46 -6.96
C THR A 121 6.32 -8.43 -7.98
N SER A 122 5.55 -7.35 -8.00
CA SER A 122 4.37 -7.18 -8.86
C SER A 122 3.20 -8.14 -8.55
N ALA A 123 3.19 -8.78 -7.38
CA ALA A 123 2.09 -9.64 -6.98
C ALA A 123 0.76 -8.90 -6.90
N THR A 124 -0.30 -9.60 -7.24
CA THR A 124 -1.69 -9.20 -7.10
C THR A 124 -2.45 -10.22 -6.25
N ALA A 125 -3.61 -9.85 -5.71
CA ALA A 125 -4.43 -10.78 -4.94
C ALA A 125 -4.81 -12.03 -5.77
N ALA A 126 -5.11 -11.87 -7.06
CA ALA A 126 -5.35 -12.99 -7.97
C ALA A 126 -4.09 -13.83 -8.18
N GLY A 127 -2.94 -13.18 -8.35
CA GLY A 127 -1.67 -13.85 -8.63
C GLY A 127 -1.19 -14.74 -7.49
N VAL A 128 -1.27 -14.26 -6.23
CA VAL A 128 -0.76 -15.02 -5.08
C VAL A 128 -1.69 -16.13 -4.60
N THR A 129 -2.98 -16.09 -4.93
CA THR A 129 -4.00 -17.00 -4.38
C THR A 129 -3.66 -18.48 -4.57
N ASN A 130 -3.06 -18.84 -5.71
CA ASN A 130 -2.79 -20.22 -6.07
C ASN A 130 -1.30 -20.51 -6.30
N VAL A 131 -0.39 -19.61 -5.86
CA VAL A 131 1.04 -19.86 -6.06
C VAL A 131 1.60 -20.88 -5.08
N THR A 132 2.48 -21.73 -5.59
CA THR A 132 3.10 -22.80 -4.81
C THR A 132 3.77 -22.31 -3.52
N PRO A 133 4.54 -21.20 -3.50
CA PRO A 133 5.15 -20.74 -2.26
C PRO A 133 4.15 -20.47 -1.14
N LEU A 134 3.07 -19.72 -1.40
CA LEU A 134 2.03 -19.46 -0.39
C LEU A 134 1.38 -20.76 0.07
N LEU A 135 0.93 -21.61 -0.87
CA LEU A 135 0.27 -22.86 -0.54
C LEU A 135 1.16 -23.81 0.27
N SER A 136 2.47 -23.86 -0.05
CA SER A 136 3.45 -24.66 0.68
C SER A 136 3.67 -24.14 2.10
N MET A 137 3.75 -22.83 2.29
CA MET A 137 3.89 -22.23 3.63
C MET A 137 2.65 -22.51 4.48
N LEU A 138 1.45 -22.31 3.91
CA LEU A 138 0.18 -22.59 4.60
C LEU A 138 -0.01 -24.08 4.94
N ALA A 139 0.64 -24.98 4.22
CA ALA A 139 0.59 -26.44 4.50
C ALA A 139 1.67 -26.89 5.50
N SER A 140 2.79 -26.18 5.60
CA SER A 140 3.97 -26.63 6.35
C SER A 140 3.99 -26.19 7.81
N LYS A 141 3.26 -25.11 8.16
CA LYS A 141 3.27 -24.51 9.50
C LYS A 141 1.88 -23.97 9.83
N LYS A 142 1.50 -24.03 11.09
CA LYS A 142 0.34 -23.31 11.61
C LYS A 142 0.75 -21.89 11.97
N TYR A 143 -0.05 -20.93 11.54
CA TYR A 143 0.12 -19.53 11.86
C TYR A 143 -1.00 -19.06 12.78
N GLY A 144 -0.68 -18.27 13.78
CA GLY A 144 -1.68 -17.60 14.60
C GLY A 144 -2.30 -16.41 13.86
N LYS A 145 -1.49 -15.74 13.03
CA LYS A 145 -1.93 -14.55 12.29
C LYS A 145 -1.34 -14.53 10.88
N ILE A 146 -2.14 -14.07 9.92
CA ILE A 146 -1.71 -13.92 8.52
C ILE A 146 -2.03 -12.49 8.08
N TYR A 147 -0.98 -11.68 7.92
CA TYR A 147 -1.05 -10.29 7.49
C TYR A 147 -0.92 -10.22 5.97
N ILE A 148 -1.89 -9.58 5.30
CA ILE A 148 -1.94 -9.50 3.84
C ILE A 148 -1.91 -8.02 3.42
N LEU A 149 -0.93 -7.63 2.61
CA LEU A 149 -0.86 -6.34 1.96
C LEU A 149 -0.65 -6.54 0.46
N LEU A 150 -1.67 -6.21 -0.33
CA LEU A 150 -1.70 -6.26 -1.79
C LEU A 150 -2.60 -5.13 -2.30
N GLY A 151 -2.45 -4.77 -3.56
CA GLY A 151 -3.34 -3.82 -4.21
C GLY A 151 -2.63 -2.71 -4.96
N ILE A 152 -1.39 -2.40 -4.62
CA ILE A 152 -0.62 -1.36 -5.34
C ILE A 152 -0.43 -1.74 -6.82
N ASN A 153 -0.27 -3.02 -7.12
CA ASN A 153 -0.15 -3.53 -8.49
C ASN A 153 -1.51 -3.69 -9.20
N GLU A 154 -2.60 -3.45 -8.48
CA GLU A 154 -3.97 -3.50 -8.98
C GLU A 154 -4.60 -2.11 -9.07
N MET A 155 -3.81 -1.03 -8.92
CA MET A 155 -4.34 0.33 -8.93
C MET A 155 -5.05 0.67 -10.25
N GLY A 156 -4.58 0.17 -11.40
CA GLY A 156 -5.24 0.31 -12.70
C GLY A 156 -6.46 -0.59 -12.91
N SER A 157 -6.75 -1.50 -11.98
CA SER A 157 -7.91 -2.40 -12.07
C SER A 157 -9.14 -1.81 -11.41
N GLY A 158 -10.34 -2.20 -11.87
CA GLY A 158 -11.59 -1.82 -11.22
C GLY A 158 -11.64 -2.35 -9.77
N THR A 159 -12.18 -1.53 -8.86
CA THR A 159 -12.30 -1.87 -7.43
C THR A 159 -13.07 -3.18 -7.20
N SER A 160 -14.12 -3.45 -7.98
CA SER A 160 -14.88 -4.70 -7.85
C SER A 160 -14.06 -5.93 -8.17
N SER A 161 -13.21 -5.90 -9.21
CA SER A 161 -12.31 -7.00 -9.56
C SER A 161 -11.25 -7.20 -8.49
N TYR A 162 -10.66 -6.11 -7.98
CA TYR A 162 -9.70 -6.15 -6.88
C TYR A 162 -10.29 -6.85 -5.64
N ILE A 163 -11.48 -6.44 -5.21
CA ILE A 163 -12.17 -7.02 -4.05
C ILE A 163 -12.54 -8.49 -4.28
N ALA A 164 -13.03 -8.84 -5.47
CA ALA A 164 -13.37 -10.24 -5.78
C ALA A 164 -12.13 -11.16 -5.73
N ASN A 165 -10.97 -10.68 -6.16
CA ASN A 165 -9.71 -11.41 -6.08
C ASN A 165 -9.21 -11.53 -4.63
N TYR A 166 -9.31 -10.46 -3.86
CA TYR A 166 -8.95 -10.46 -2.44
C TYR A 166 -9.83 -11.42 -1.63
N GLU A 167 -11.12 -11.46 -1.94
CA GLU A 167 -12.07 -12.40 -1.30
C GLU A 167 -11.66 -13.86 -1.54
N LYS A 168 -11.29 -14.23 -2.77
CA LYS A 168 -10.79 -15.57 -3.11
C LYS A 168 -9.50 -15.90 -2.34
N LEU A 169 -8.60 -14.91 -2.19
CA LEU A 169 -7.37 -15.09 -1.42
C LEU A 169 -7.68 -15.38 0.05
N ILE A 170 -8.56 -14.59 0.66
CA ILE A 170 -9.00 -14.80 2.04
C ILE A 170 -9.60 -16.20 2.21
N ASP A 171 -10.48 -16.64 1.30
CA ASP A 171 -11.12 -17.96 1.37
C ASP A 171 -10.09 -19.09 1.22
N THR A 172 -9.10 -18.90 0.34
CA THR A 172 -8.00 -19.85 0.15
C THR A 172 -7.12 -19.99 1.39
N VAL A 173 -6.81 -18.87 2.04
CA VAL A 173 -6.03 -18.85 3.29
C VAL A 173 -6.84 -19.51 4.41
N ARG A 174 -8.10 -19.11 4.59
CA ARG A 174 -8.98 -19.62 5.65
C ARG A 174 -9.22 -21.13 5.53
N ALA A 175 -9.37 -21.64 4.31
CA ALA A 175 -9.53 -23.08 4.09
C ALA A 175 -8.32 -23.92 4.57
N ARG A 176 -7.12 -23.32 4.64
CA ARG A 176 -5.87 -23.98 5.05
C ARG A 176 -5.44 -23.66 6.47
N GLN A 177 -5.86 -22.51 6.95
CA GLN A 177 -5.52 -21.98 8.28
C GLN A 177 -6.81 -21.46 8.93
N PRO A 178 -7.74 -22.38 9.31
CA PRO A 178 -9.07 -21.99 9.81
C PRO A 178 -9.00 -21.24 11.15
N ASP A 179 -7.95 -21.49 11.93
CA ASP A 179 -7.76 -20.91 13.27
C ASP A 179 -6.95 -19.60 13.25
N ALA A 180 -6.35 -19.25 12.09
CA ALA A 180 -5.54 -18.05 11.99
C ALA A 180 -6.41 -16.78 11.91
N VAL A 181 -6.01 -15.74 12.62
CA VAL A 181 -6.56 -14.40 12.43
C VAL A 181 -6.03 -13.83 11.12
N ILE A 182 -6.94 -13.53 10.19
CA ILE A 182 -6.58 -12.87 8.92
C ILE A 182 -6.60 -11.36 9.17
N VAL A 183 -5.47 -10.72 8.88
CA VAL A 183 -5.28 -9.28 9.05
C VAL A 183 -5.02 -8.66 7.68
N LEU A 184 -5.93 -7.81 7.24
CA LEU A 184 -5.77 -7.05 6.01
C LEU A 184 -5.10 -5.72 6.34
N GLN A 185 -4.08 -5.36 5.58
CA GLN A 185 -3.41 -4.08 5.69
C GLN A 185 -3.86 -3.18 4.55
N THR A 186 -4.16 -1.91 4.85
CA THR A 186 -4.50 -0.94 3.82
C THR A 186 -3.29 -0.69 2.91
N ILE A 187 -3.54 -0.46 1.62
CA ILE A 187 -2.50 -0.03 0.65
C ILE A 187 -1.87 1.26 1.20
N LEU A 188 -0.54 1.32 1.20
CA LEU A 188 0.19 2.51 1.64
C LEU A 188 -0.17 3.72 0.76
N PRO A 189 -0.04 4.96 1.28
CA PRO A 189 -0.24 6.14 0.45
C PRO A 189 0.81 6.16 -0.68
N THR A 190 0.45 6.79 -1.77
CA THR A 190 1.35 7.04 -2.90
C THR A 190 1.74 8.52 -2.94
N ASN A 191 2.78 8.85 -3.69
CA ASN A 191 3.04 10.23 -4.10
C ASN A 191 2.81 10.33 -5.61
N PRO A 192 1.62 10.79 -6.05
CA PRO A 192 1.25 10.78 -7.47
C PRO A 192 2.22 11.54 -8.37
N ALA A 193 2.82 12.63 -7.86
CA ALA A 193 3.76 13.44 -8.63
C ALA A 193 5.07 12.71 -8.97
N MET A 194 5.39 11.62 -8.26
CA MET A 194 6.59 10.82 -8.47
C MET A 194 6.30 9.50 -9.21
N THR A 195 5.03 9.16 -9.45
CA THR A 195 4.64 7.93 -10.16
C THR A 195 4.62 8.13 -11.67
N TRP A 196 4.63 7.02 -12.41
CA TRP A 196 4.53 7.02 -13.87
C TRP A 196 3.12 7.41 -14.39
N ASP A 197 2.09 7.29 -13.56
CA ASP A 197 0.71 7.69 -13.87
C ASP A 197 0.01 8.22 -12.62
N ALA A 198 -0.02 9.54 -12.49
CA ALA A 198 -0.63 10.23 -11.35
C ALA A 198 -2.13 9.96 -11.21
N SER A 199 -2.84 9.64 -12.31
CA SER A 199 -4.28 9.38 -12.28
C SER A 199 -4.59 8.00 -11.70
N ILE A 200 -3.78 7.01 -12.03
CA ILE A 200 -3.89 5.65 -11.50
C ILE A 200 -3.53 5.64 -10.01
N PHE A 201 -2.43 6.29 -9.65
CA PHE A 201 -1.90 6.32 -8.28
C PHE A 201 -2.40 7.52 -7.47
N SER A 202 -3.55 8.09 -7.81
CA SER A 202 -4.12 9.22 -7.08
C SER A 202 -4.53 8.84 -5.66
N VAL A 203 -4.53 9.82 -4.76
CA VAL A 203 -4.98 9.64 -3.36
C VAL A 203 -6.39 9.07 -3.31
N GLU A 204 -7.29 9.59 -4.17
CA GLU A 204 -8.69 9.16 -4.24
C GLU A 204 -8.79 7.68 -4.61
N ASN A 205 -7.99 7.21 -5.57
CA ASN A 205 -7.99 5.81 -6.00
C ASN A 205 -7.49 4.87 -4.89
N VAL A 206 -6.38 5.23 -4.22
CA VAL A 206 -5.86 4.45 -3.09
C VAL A 206 -6.89 4.37 -1.99
N GLN A 207 -7.46 5.51 -1.60
CA GLN A 207 -8.48 5.56 -0.54
C GLN A 207 -9.76 4.83 -0.92
N ALA A 208 -10.18 4.87 -2.20
CA ALA A 208 -11.36 4.12 -2.66
C ALA A 208 -11.15 2.60 -2.51
N LYS A 209 -9.96 2.09 -2.88
CA LYS A 209 -9.62 0.68 -2.68
C LYS A 209 -9.52 0.32 -1.21
N ASN A 210 -8.93 1.18 -0.38
CA ASN A 210 -8.82 0.96 1.06
C ASN A 210 -10.18 0.94 1.75
N ARG A 211 -11.13 1.80 1.35
CA ARG A 211 -12.52 1.73 1.85
C ARG A 211 -13.20 0.41 1.47
N ALA A 212 -13.07 0.00 0.23
CA ALA A 212 -13.64 -1.27 -0.23
C ALA A 212 -12.99 -2.50 0.47
N LEU A 213 -11.69 -2.42 0.77
CA LEU A 213 -10.99 -3.44 1.55
C LEU A 213 -11.49 -3.50 3.00
N ALA A 214 -11.79 -2.35 3.61
CA ALA A 214 -12.37 -2.29 4.95
C ALA A 214 -13.75 -2.96 5.01
N GLU A 215 -14.60 -2.70 4.02
CA GLU A 215 -15.90 -3.37 3.89
C GLU A 215 -15.74 -4.88 3.70
N LEU A 216 -14.76 -5.31 2.89
CA LEU A 216 -14.46 -6.74 2.72
C LEU A 216 -13.99 -7.36 4.04
N ALA A 217 -13.12 -6.69 4.79
CA ALA A 217 -12.65 -7.17 6.09
C ALA A 217 -13.82 -7.46 7.03
N GLN A 218 -14.78 -6.53 7.12
CA GLN A 218 -16.00 -6.72 7.92
C GLN A 218 -16.82 -7.93 7.45
N ARG A 219 -17.09 -8.02 6.13
CA ARG A 219 -17.89 -9.14 5.58
C ARG A 219 -17.25 -10.50 5.80
N LYS A 220 -15.92 -10.55 5.77
CA LYS A 220 -15.14 -11.81 5.91
C LYS A 220 -14.72 -12.09 7.34
N GLY A 221 -15.06 -11.24 8.33
CA GLY A 221 -14.58 -11.39 9.69
C GLY A 221 -13.04 -11.39 9.78
N ALA A 222 -12.41 -10.53 8.98
CA ALA A 222 -10.98 -10.25 9.04
C ALA A 222 -10.74 -8.95 9.81
N VAL A 223 -9.56 -8.80 10.40
CA VAL A 223 -9.15 -7.55 11.05
C VAL A 223 -8.54 -6.62 9.99
N LEU A 224 -8.83 -5.33 10.06
CA LEU A 224 -8.18 -4.33 9.24
C LEU A 224 -7.15 -3.57 10.08
N VAL A 225 -5.93 -3.43 9.56
CA VAL A 225 -4.88 -2.56 10.10
C VAL A 225 -4.63 -1.44 9.09
N ASP A 226 -4.78 -0.19 9.52
CA ASP A 226 -4.70 0.98 8.67
C ASP A 226 -3.26 1.47 8.47
N THR A 227 -2.45 0.69 7.77
CA THR A 227 -1.05 1.02 7.45
C THR A 227 -0.91 2.26 6.55
N TYR A 228 -1.97 2.67 5.84
CA TYR A 228 -2.00 3.92 5.09
C TYR A 228 -1.69 5.12 5.98
N SER A 229 -2.37 5.20 7.14
CA SER A 229 -2.22 6.32 8.08
C SER A 229 -0.82 6.42 8.71
N ALA A 230 -0.04 5.33 8.70
CA ALA A 230 1.34 5.37 9.19
C ALA A 230 2.26 6.26 8.34
N TYR A 231 1.94 6.43 7.04
CA TYR A 231 2.79 7.16 6.10
C TYR A 231 2.13 8.41 5.50
N ALA A 232 0.82 8.53 5.59
CA ALA A 232 0.10 9.63 4.94
C ALA A 232 0.40 10.98 5.60
N ASP A 233 0.75 11.97 4.78
CA ASP A 233 0.81 13.37 5.21
C ASP A 233 -0.59 14.00 5.31
N GLY A 234 -0.65 15.31 5.62
CA GLY A 234 -1.92 16.06 5.71
C GLY A 234 -2.75 16.09 4.41
N ASN A 235 -2.17 15.75 3.28
CA ASN A 235 -2.83 15.65 1.97
C ASN A 235 -3.15 14.20 1.60
N GLY A 236 -2.85 13.22 2.44
CA GLY A 236 -3.04 11.82 2.19
C GLY A 236 -1.99 11.20 1.27
N MET A 237 -0.86 11.86 1.05
CA MET A 237 0.23 11.38 0.21
C MET A 237 1.39 10.86 1.05
N MET A 238 2.19 9.95 0.46
CA MET A 238 3.49 9.63 1.03
C MET A 238 4.43 10.84 0.81
N PRO A 239 5.07 11.37 1.86
CA PRO A 239 6.03 12.46 1.71
C PRO A 239 7.13 12.11 0.69
N ALA A 240 7.54 13.10 -0.11
CA ALA A 240 8.50 12.88 -1.20
C ALA A 240 9.88 12.39 -0.70
N ASP A 241 10.30 12.82 0.47
CA ASP A 241 11.54 12.38 1.13
C ASP A 241 11.45 10.96 1.73
N TYR A 242 10.25 10.44 1.94
CA TYR A 242 10.06 9.04 2.35
C TYR A 242 10.06 8.08 1.16
N CYS A 243 9.84 8.59 -0.05
CA CYS A 243 9.45 7.83 -1.21
C CYS A 243 10.54 7.82 -2.28
N ARG A 244 10.84 6.65 -2.86
CA ARG A 244 11.83 6.52 -3.91
C ARG A 244 11.28 6.78 -5.31
N ASP A 245 10.05 6.36 -5.56
CA ASP A 245 9.44 6.33 -6.89
C ASP A 245 7.92 6.59 -6.85
N GLY A 246 7.42 7.19 -5.79
CA GLY A 246 6.01 7.46 -5.58
C GLY A 246 5.21 6.33 -4.95
N VAL A 247 5.82 5.14 -4.78
CA VAL A 247 5.18 3.92 -4.25
C VAL A 247 5.99 3.30 -3.11
N HIS A 248 7.31 3.15 -3.29
CA HIS A 248 8.17 2.41 -2.38
C HIS A 248 8.85 3.36 -1.40
N PRO A 249 8.70 3.14 -0.09
CA PRO A 249 9.50 3.85 0.90
C PRO A 249 10.99 3.59 0.69
N HIS A 250 11.83 4.57 1.02
CA HIS A 250 13.27 4.33 1.18
C HIS A 250 13.51 3.36 2.33
N ALA A 251 14.63 2.65 2.29
CA ALA A 251 14.98 1.60 3.25
C ALA A 251 14.85 2.04 4.72
N SER A 252 15.27 3.26 5.04
CA SER A 252 15.23 3.83 6.40
C SER A 252 13.81 4.06 6.93
N TYR A 253 12.80 4.14 6.08
CA TYR A 253 11.44 4.43 6.51
C TYR A 253 10.57 3.16 6.71
N TYR A 254 11.10 1.97 6.48
CA TYR A 254 10.38 0.73 6.81
C TYR A 254 10.22 0.51 8.32
N SER A 255 11.04 1.17 9.14
CA SER A 255 10.85 1.19 10.60
C SER A 255 9.50 1.78 11.00
N ILE A 256 8.99 2.80 10.29
CA ILE A 256 7.66 3.39 10.52
C ILE A 256 6.58 2.31 10.46
N TRP A 257 6.65 1.42 9.47
CA TRP A 257 5.69 0.32 9.33
C TRP A 257 5.83 -0.70 10.47
N CYS A 258 7.05 -1.09 10.80
CA CYS A 258 7.29 -2.02 11.90
C CYS A 258 6.77 -1.48 13.23
N ASP A 259 7.05 -0.20 13.54
CA ASP A 259 6.59 0.45 14.76
C ASP A 259 5.06 0.58 14.79
N TYR A 260 4.46 0.90 13.62
CA TYR A 260 3.01 0.94 13.51
C TYR A 260 2.37 -0.43 13.77
N LEU A 261 2.93 -1.51 13.23
CA LEU A 261 2.43 -2.87 13.46
C LEU A 261 2.56 -3.27 14.93
N ARG A 262 3.64 -2.88 15.61
CA ARG A 262 3.82 -3.11 17.05
C ARG A 262 2.81 -2.37 17.90
N ALA A 263 2.47 -1.15 17.50
CA ALA A 263 1.46 -0.33 18.19
C ALA A 263 0.02 -0.81 17.93
N HIS A 264 -0.21 -1.61 16.88
CA HIS A 264 -1.53 -2.07 16.45
C HIS A 264 -1.60 -3.61 16.38
N MET A 265 -1.06 -4.28 17.40
CA MET A 265 -1.14 -5.73 17.53
C MET A 265 -2.59 -6.18 17.66
N VAL A 266 -2.96 -7.25 16.93
CA VAL A 266 -4.30 -7.83 16.98
C VAL A 266 -4.33 -9.01 17.96
N SER A 267 -5.42 -9.16 18.72
CA SER A 267 -5.62 -10.31 19.60
C SER A 267 -5.91 -11.56 18.76
N SER A 268 -5.41 -12.69 19.23
CA SER A 268 -5.72 -14.03 18.70
C SER A 268 -7.12 -14.47 19.10
#